data_a97cdef39cabf92251e251d3bb52f5c1
#
_entry.id   a97cdef39cabf92251e251d3bb52f5c1
#
_cell.length_a   1.000
_cell.length_b   1.000
_cell.length_c   1.000
_cell.angle_alpha   90.00
_cell.angle_beta   90.00
_cell.angle_gamma   90.00
#
_symmetry.space_group_name_H-M   'P 1'
#
loop_
_entity.id
_entity.type
_entity.pdbx_description
1 polymer ?
#
loop_
_entity_poly.entity_id
_entity_poly.type
_entity_poly.pdbx_seq_one_letter_code
_entity_poly.pdbx_strand_id
1 'polypeptide(L)'
;MSGDNQSKAVAVSGSEVATPDETLPPIDMPKQVPLKRLSFSDLLISPTGQARIRSPKTGEKLHRVPAAVVEDLEVLLQDICQIALKYDEFQHEHDGVYYRVSRVPTEMEEWFAVRRMLDRVPSIGELGLPPAVVRMLGMMGKRKGLILVAGRTGDGKTTTCSSLLQEYLNVYGGLGVTVEDPPEFPMQGEYQKGAGKCLQIRVADGD
;
A
#
# COMPACT_ATOMS: atom_id res chain seq x y z
N MET A 1 59.99 18.48 -37.81
CA MET A 1 58.76 17.91 -38.38
C MET A 1 57.69 18.02 -37.34
N SER A 2 56.86 19.04 -37.54
CA SER A 2 55.76 19.41 -36.68
C SER A 2 54.61 18.41 -36.85
N GLY A 3 54.00 18.01 -35.77
CA GLY A 3 52.77 17.25 -35.79
C GLY A 3 51.78 17.88 -34.82
N ASP A 4 50.91 18.69 -35.34
CA ASP A 4 49.80 19.34 -34.64
C ASP A 4 48.78 18.29 -34.19
N ASN A 5 48.54 18.22 -32.91
CA ASN A 5 47.45 17.43 -32.31
C ASN A 5 46.32 18.37 -31.99
N GLN A 6 45.38 18.53 -32.94
CA GLN A 6 44.15 19.27 -32.76
C GLN A 6 43.16 18.44 -31.91
N SER A 7 43.00 18.87 -30.68
CA SER A 7 41.94 18.42 -29.79
C SER A 7 40.56 18.89 -30.34
N LYS A 8 39.74 17.96 -30.85
CA LYS A 8 38.34 18.22 -31.21
C LYS A 8 37.51 18.28 -29.91
N ALA A 9 37.08 19.50 -29.58
CA ALA A 9 36.03 19.70 -28.59
C ALA A 9 34.72 19.16 -29.15
N VAL A 10 34.13 18.17 -28.47
CA VAL A 10 32.77 17.69 -28.71
C VAL A 10 31.83 18.64 -27.97
N ALA A 11 31.08 19.44 -28.74
CA ALA A 11 30.01 20.25 -28.20
C ALA A 11 28.86 19.32 -27.77
N VAL A 12 28.58 19.27 -26.48
CA VAL A 12 27.39 18.64 -25.92
C VAL A 12 26.24 19.62 -26.18
N SER A 13 25.40 19.30 -27.15
CA SER A 13 24.17 20.03 -27.47
C SER A 13 23.23 19.97 -26.24
N GLY A 14 22.68 21.13 -25.88
CA GLY A 14 21.83 21.30 -24.71
C GLY A 14 20.67 20.32 -24.67
N SER A 15 20.47 19.74 -23.50
CA SER A 15 19.28 19.02 -23.19
C SER A 15 18.09 19.98 -23.16
N GLU A 16 17.20 19.82 -24.11
CA GLU A 16 15.87 20.41 -24.09
C GLU A 16 15.17 19.98 -22.79
N VAL A 17 14.94 20.95 -21.93
CA VAL A 17 14.08 20.76 -20.74
C VAL A 17 12.67 20.53 -21.29
N ALA A 18 12.17 19.31 -21.17
CA ALA A 18 10.82 18.96 -21.58
C ALA A 18 9.81 19.86 -20.83
N THR A 19 9.09 20.68 -21.59
CA THR A 19 7.95 21.45 -21.09
C THR A 19 6.89 20.51 -20.55
N PRO A 20 6.17 20.88 -19.45
CA PRO A 20 5.11 20.05 -18.90
C PRO A 20 4.01 19.80 -19.93
N ASP A 21 3.62 18.55 -20.08
CA ASP A 21 2.50 18.14 -20.94
C ASP A 21 1.18 18.75 -20.43
N GLU A 22 0.68 19.77 -21.15
CA GLU A 22 -0.54 20.54 -20.85
C GLU A 22 -1.83 19.89 -21.40
N THR A 23 -1.84 18.63 -21.80
CA THR A 23 -2.92 18.03 -22.61
C THR A 23 -3.92 17.15 -21.87
N LEU A 24 -4.26 17.45 -20.61
CA LEU A 24 -5.49 16.92 -20.03
C LEU A 24 -6.39 18.09 -19.62
N PRO A 25 -7.66 18.14 -20.12
CA PRO A 25 -8.58 19.20 -19.71
C PRO A 25 -8.77 19.13 -18.19
N PRO A 26 -8.87 20.28 -17.49
CA PRO A 26 -9.16 20.29 -16.06
C PRO A 26 -10.52 19.64 -15.85
N ILE A 27 -10.52 18.51 -15.11
CA ILE A 27 -11.75 17.95 -14.58
C ILE A 27 -12.24 18.99 -13.56
N ASP A 28 -13.42 19.53 -13.77
CA ASP A 28 -14.06 20.47 -12.84
C ASP A 28 -14.43 19.69 -11.55
N MET A 29 -13.43 19.55 -10.67
CA MET A 29 -13.55 18.85 -9.39
C MET A 29 -13.92 19.87 -8.31
N PRO A 30 -14.77 19.52 -7.35
CA PRO A 30 -15.07 20.38 -6.21
C PRO A 30 -13.75 20.80 -5.53
N LYS A 31 -13.71 22.02 -4.95
CA LYS A 31 -12.50 22.66 -4.42
C LYS A 31 -11.70 21.82 -3.42
N GLN A 32 -12.34 20.85 -2.77
CA GLN A 32 -11.71 19.92 -1.83
C GLN A 32 -12.33 18.54 -2.00
N VAL A 33 -11.50 17.52 -2.21
CA VAL A 33 -11.93 16.13 -2.31
C VAL A 33 -11.09 15.31 -1.34
N PRO A 34 -11.69 14.53 -0.44
CA PRO A 34 -10.95 13.64 0.44
C PRO A 34 -10.07 12.66 -0.35
N LEU A 35 -8.86 12.43 0.11
CA LEU A 35 -7.88 11.52 -0.50
C LEU A 35 -8.47 10.10 -0.70
N LYS A 36 -9.34 9.65 0.20
CA LYS A 36 -10.05 8.37 0.09
C LYS A 36 -10.86 8.20 -1.20
N ARG A 37 -11.31 9.28 -1.84
CA ARG A 37 -12.05 9.24 -3.11
C ARG A 37 -11.14 9.10 -4.33
N LEU A 38 -9.85 9.36 -4.16
CA LEU A 38 -8.88 9.20 -5.23
C LEU A 38 -8.51 7.72 -5.40
N SER A 39 -8.62 7.20 -6.61
CA SER A 39 -8.24 5.81 -6.92
C SER A 39 -6.75 5.74 -7.20
N PHE A 40 -5.99 5.26 -6.23
CA PHE A 40 -4.55 4.98 -6.38
C PHE A 40 -4.19 3.69 -5.62
N SER A 41 -3.09 3.06 -6.05
CA SER A 41 -2.45 1.95 -5.35
C SER A 41 -1.32 2.42 -4.45
N ASP A 42 -0.51 3.33 -4.98
CA ASP A 42 0.67 3.85 -4.29
C ASP A 42 0.73 5.38 -4.45
N LEU A 43 1.09 6.05 -3.38
CA LEU A 43 1.39 7.46 -3.31
C LEU A 43 2.83 7.61 -2.82
N LEU A 44 3.64 8.36 -3.55
CA LEU A 44 4.95 8.82 -3.12
C LEU A 44 4.83 10.27 -2.70
N ILE A 45 5.26 10.59 -1.49
CA ILE A 45 5.21 11.94 -0.94
C ILE A 45 6.48 12.27 -0.18
N SER A 46 7.00 13.48 -0.36
CA SER A 46 8.13 13.99 0.40
C SER A 46 7.69 15.00 1.47
N PRO A 47 8.47 15.21 2.54
CA PRO A 47 8.21 16.25 3.53
C PRO A 47 8.11 17.66 2.94
N THR A 48 8.70 17.90 1.76
CA THR A 48 8.60 19.17 1.03
C THR A 48 7.28 19.34 0.28
N GLY A 49 6.35 18.35 0.36
CA GLY A 49 5.04 18.41 -0.28
C GLY A 49 5.03 17.94 -1.74
N GLN A 50 6.15 17.46 -2.27
CA GLN A 50 6.14 16.82 -3.58
C GLN A 50 5.38 15.50 -3.51
N ALA A 51 4.41 15.29 -4.41
CA ALA A 51 3.61 14.08 -4.40
C ALA A 51 3.38 13.51 -5.79
N ARG A 52 3.39 12.18 -5.88
CA ARG A 52 3.09 11.41 -7.10
C ARG A 52 2.24 10.21 -6.74
N ILE A 53 1.31 9.87 -7.61
CA ILE A 53 0.44 8.69 -7.45
C ILE A 53 0.62 7.71 -8.59
N ARG A 54 0.46 6.44 -8.27
CA ARG A 54 0.28 5.36 -9.23
C ARG A 54 -1.15 4.83 -9.10
N SER A 55 -1.86 4.75 -10.23
CA SER A 55 -3.22 4.24 -10.25
C SER A 55 -3.27 2.87 -10.91
N PRO A 56 -4.06 1.93 -10.42
CA PRO A 56 -4.26 0.62 -11.05
C PRO A 56 -4.78 0.73 -12.50
N LYS A 57 -5.46 1.85 -12.83
CA LYS A 57 -6.01 2.08 -14.17
C LYS A 57 -4.97 2.53 -15.20
N THR A 58 -3.87 3.14 -14.75
CA THR A 58 -2.84 3.73 -15.63
C THR A 58 -1.54 2.92 -15.64
N GLY A 59 -1.52 1.77 -14.97
CA GLY A 59 -0.36 0.89 -14.90
C GLY A 59 0.77 1.50 -14.05
N GLU A 60 2.02 1.34 -14.50
CA GLU A 60 3.20 1.75 -13.70
C GLU A 60 3.52 3.24 -13.76
N LYS A 61 2.80 4.03 -14.56
CA LYS A 61 3.08 5.46 -14.70
C LYS A 61 2.72 6.24 -13.45
N LEU A 62 3.62 7.13 -13.06
CA LEU A 62 3.42 8.09 -11.96
C LEU A 62 2.74 9.35 -12.51
N HIS A 63 1.71 9.82 -11.79
CA HIS A 63 0.96 11.02 -12.10
C HIS A 63 1.08 12.04 -10.98
N ARG A 64 0.86 13.31 -11.29
CA ARG A 64 0.74 14.36 -10.26
C ARG A 64 -0.55 14.14 -9.47
N VAL A 65 -0.49 14.46 -8.20
CA VAL A 65 -1.69 14.49 -7.35
C VAL A 65 -2.57 15.66 -7.79
N PRO A 66 -3.89 15.47 -7.96
CA PRO A 66 -4.82 16.55 -8.28
C PRO A 66 -4.82 17.63 -7.19
N ALA A 67 -4.88 18.90 -7.58
CA ALA A 67 -4.92 20.02 -6.64
C ALA A 67 -6.06 19.93 -5.62
N ALA A 68 -7.17 19.30 -6.01
CA ALA A 68 -8.35 19.16 -5.15
C ALA A 68 -8.13 18.30 -3.88
N VAL A 69 -7.07 17.50 -3.80
CA VAL A 69 -6.78 16.64 -2.64
C VAL A 69 -5.55 17.09 -1.84
N VAL A 70 -4.95 18.22 -2.19
CA VAL A 70 -3.67 18.68 -1.59
C VAL A 70 -3.83 18.97 -0.10
N GLU A 71 -4.91 19.61 0.32
CA GLU A 71 -5.14 19.94 1.74
C GLU A 71 -5.28 18.68 2.60
N ASP A 72 -6.02 17.69 2.14
CA ASP A 72 -6.18 16.41 2.84
C ASP A 72 -4.86 15.62 2.87
N LEU A 73 -4.08 15.74 1.79
CA LEU A 73 -2.74 15.15 1.69
C LEU A 73 -1.74 15.78 2.66
N GLU A 74 -1.84 17.09 2.90
CA GLU A 74 -0.99 17.80 3.87
C GLU A 74 -1.25 17.31 5.31
N VAL A 75 -2.51 17.05 5.65
CA VAL A 75 -2.88 16.48 6.95
C VAL A 75 -2.27 15.09 7.11
N LEU A 76 -2.47 14.21 6.10
CA LEU A 76 -1.85 12.88 6.09
C LEU A 76 -0.33 12.95 6.23
N LEU A 77 0.33 13.88 5.53
CA LEU A 77 1.78 14.04 5.58
C LEU A 77 2.26 14.47 6.98
N GLN A 78 1.55 15.37 7.65
CA GLN A 78 1.88 15.77 9.02
C GLN A 78 1.86 14.58 9.97
N ASP A 79 0.83 13.75 9.90
CA ASP A 79 0.71 12.53 10.71
C ASP A 79 1.84 11.54 10.41
N ILE A 80 2.11 11.30 9.11
CA ILE A 80 3.19 10.42 8.66
C ILE A 80 4.54 10.90 9.22
N CYS A 81 4.87 12.17 9.09
CA CYS A 81 6.13 12.71 9.58
C CYS A 81 6.29 12.53 11.10
N GLN A 82 5.22 12.65 11.88
CA GLN A 82 5.27 12.44 13.34
C GLN A 82 5.55 10.97 13.70
N ILE A 83 4.92 10.04 13.00
CA ILE A 83 5.07 8.60 13.26
C ILE A 83 6.43 8.11 12.76
N ALA A 84 6.90 8.61 11.63
CA ALA A 84 8.18 8.26 11.02
C ALA A 84 9.40 8.65 11.87
N LEU A 85 9.24 9.47 12.91
CA LEU A 85 10.29 9.72 13.91
C LEU A 85 10.65 8.46 14.73
N LYS A 86 9.75 7.47 14.75
CA LYS A 86 9.92 6.25 15.56
C LYS A 86 9.98 4.97 14.74
N TYR A 87 9.39 4.97 13.55
CA TYR A 87 9.21 3.76 12.75
C TYR A 87 9.51 4.04 11.28
N ASP A 88 10.27 3.19 10.63
CA ASP A 88 10.55 3.26 9.19
C ASP A 88 9.39 2.66 8.37
N GLU A 89 8.68 1.68 8.92
CA GLU A 89 7.46 1.12 8.34
C GLU A 89 6.34 1.10 9.38
N PHE A 90 5.13 1.53 8.98
CA PHE A 90 3.98 1.55 9.88
C PHE A 90 2.67 1.56 9.12
N GLN A 91 1.58 1.29 9.84
CA GLN A 91 0.23 1.52 9.37
C GLN A 91 -0.31 2.82 9.95
N HIS A 92 -1.06 3.54 9.15
CA HIS A 92 -1.76 4.75 9.57
C HIS A 92 -3.18 4.75 9.02
N GLU A 93 -4.14 5.10 9.87
CA GLU A 93 -5.53 5.33 9.46
C GLU A 93 -5.72 6.81 9.19
N HIS A 94 -6.23 7.15 8.00
CA HIS A 94 -6.60 8.50 7.63
C HIS A 94 -7.98 8.49 6.99
N ASP A 95 -8.91 9.21 7.57
CA ASP A 95 -10.31 9.34 7.11
C ASP A 95 -11.01 7.97 6.86
N GLY A 96 -10.78 7.00 7.76
CA GLY A 96 -11.35 5.65 7.71
C GLY A 96 -10.69 4.73 6.68
N VAL A 97 -9.55 5.12 6.11
CA VAL A 97 -8.77 4.30 5.19
C VAL A 97 -7.42 3.98 5.82
N TYR A 98 -7.04 2.71 5.78
CA TYR A 98 -5.73 2.27 6.25
C TYR A 98 -4.70 2.36 5.13
N TYR A 99 -3.55 2.91 5.47
CA TYR A 99 -2.38 3.03 4.61
C TYR A 99 -1.19 2.33 5.25
N ARG A 100 -0.44 1.59 4.46
CA ARG A 100 0.90 1.15 4.80
C ARG A 100 1.88 2.23 4.35
N VAL A 101 2.70 2.69 5.25
CA VAL A 101 3.72 3.71 5.02
C VAL A 101 5.09 3.10 5.20
N SER A 102 5.96 3.27 4.21
CA SER A 102 7.37 2.90 4.27
C SER A 102 8.21 4.15 4.02
N ARG A 103 9.15 4.41 4.90
CA ARG A 103 10.14 5.47 4.75
C ARG A 103 11.17 5.08 3.72
N VAL A 104 11.46 5.97 2.78
CA VAL A 104 12.43 5.76 1.71
C VAL A 104 13.49 6.86 1.79
N PRO A 105 14.59 6.62 2.53
CA PRO A 105 15.69 7.58 2.58
C PRO A 105 16.39 7.63 1.22
N THR A 106 16.63 8.83 0.71
CA THR A 106 17.42 9.05 -0.49
C THR A 106 18.60 9.98 -0.18
N GLU A 107 19.54 10.10 -1.11
CA GLU A 107 20.69 11.00 -0.92
C GLU A 107 20.32 12.49 -0.86
N MET A 108 19.18 12.88 -1.47
CA MET A 108 18.78 14.27 -1.57
C MET A 108 17.71 14.68 -0.56
N GLU A 109 16.70 13.84 -0.38
CA GLU A 109 15.58 14.08 0.52
C GLU A 109 14.94 12.78 0.95
N GLU A 110 14.13 12.83 1.96
CA GLU A 110 13.33 11.71 2.43
C GLU A 110 12.03 11.61 1.62
N TRP A 111 11.60 10.38 1.35
CA TRP A 111 10.32 10.09 0.73
C TRP A 111 9.54 9.08 1.57
N PHE A 112 8.23 9.14 1.46
CA PHE A 112 7.33 8.12 2.00
C PHE A 112 6.60 7.43 0.87
N ALA A 113 6.69 6.10 0.85
CA ALA A 113 5.86 5.26 -0.01
C ALA A 113 4.60 4.87 0.77
N VAL A 114 3.46 5.41 0.37
CA VAL A 114 2.17 5.22 1.02
C VAL A 114 1.31 4.34 0.13
N ARG A 115 1.03 3.12 0.60
CA ARG A 115 0.18 2.16 -0.11
C ARG A 115 -1.18 2.08 0.54
N ARG A 116 -2.23 2.26 -0.25
CA ARG A 116 -3.58 2.04 0.23
C ARG A 116 -3.81 0.56 0.53
N MET A 117 -4.26 0.27 1.73
CA MET A 117 -4.63 -1.08 2.14
C MET A 117 -6.07 -1.39 1.69
N LEU A 118 -6.39 -2.65 1.60
CA LEU A 118 -7.77 -3.07 1.36
C LEU A 118 -8.61 -2.78 2.61
N ASP A 119 -9.79 -2.22 2.40
CA ASP A 119 -10.67 -1.78 3.50
C ASP A 119 -11.24 -2.98 4.28
N ARG A 120 -11.19 -4.18 3.70
CA ARG A 120 -11.67 -5.42 4.32
C ARG A 120 -10.93 -6.63 3.78
N VAL A 121 -10.93 -7.68 4.57
CA VAL A 121 -10.55 -9.01 4.11
C VAL A 121 -11.66 -9.55 3.19
N PRO A 122 -11.37 -9.99 1.96
CA PRO A 122 -12.36 -10.64 1.12
C PRO A 122 -12.80 -11.96 1.77
N SER A 123 -14.06 -12.34 1.59
CA SER A 123 -14.52 -13.66 2.02
C SER A 123 -13.84 -14.76 1.18
N ILE A 124 -13.75 -15.97 1.73
CA ILE A 124 -13.14 -17.09 1.03
C ILE A 124 -13.86 -17.40 -0.33
N GLY A 125 -15.16 -17.10 -0.42
CA GLY A 125 -15.93 -17.24 -1.64
C GLY A 125 -15.58 -16.23 -2.74
N GLU A 126 -15.05 -15.06 -2.36
CA GLU A 126 -14.63 -14.01 -3.30
C GLU A 126 -13.23 -14.24 -3.89
N LEU A 127 -12.48 -15.23 -3.38
CA LEU A 127 -11.11 -15.54 -3.85
C LEU A 127 -11.07 -16.21 -5.23
N GLY A 128 -12.20 -16.53 -5.84
CA GLY A 128 -12.24 -17.21 -7.14
C GLY A 128 -11.76 -18.66 -7.10
N LEU A 129 -11.64 -19.28 -5.92
CA LEU A 129 -11.24 -20.66 -5.77
C LEU A 129 -12.36 -21.63 -6.21
N PRO A 130 -12.03 -22.82 -6.74
CA PRO A 130 -13.04 -23.83 -7.04
C PRO A 130 -13.89 -24.16 -5.81
N PRO A 131 -15.22 -24.35 -5.96
CA PRO A 131 -16.11 -24.59 -4.80
C PRO A 131 -15.72 -25.81 -3.94
N ALA A 132 -15.11 -26.82 -4.55
CA ALA A 132 -14.60 -27.99 -3.81
C ALA A 132 -13.44 -27.61 -2.87
N VAL A 133 -12.55 -26.71 -3.31
CA VAL A 133 -11.43 -26.20 -2.51
C VAL A 133 -11.95 -25.33 -1.38
N VAL A 134 -12.90 -24.43 -1.65
CA VAL A 134 -13.54 -23.59 -0.61
C VAL A 134 -14.14 -24.45 0.50
N ARG A 135 -14.91 -25.48 0.13
CA ARG A 135 -15.50 -26.41 1.13
C ARG A 135 -14.44 -27.16 1.92
N MET A 136 -13.39 -27.66 1.24
CA MET A 136 -12.29 -28.35 1.91
C MET A 136 -11.60 -27.47 2.93
N LEU A 137 -11.23 -26.26 2.54
CA LEU A 137 -10.57 -25.28 3.40
C LEU A 137 -11.47 -24.91 4.59
N GLY A 138 -12.75 -24.64 4.36
CA GLY A 138 -13.71 -24.34 5.44
C GLY A 138 -13.78 -25.45 6.51
N MET A 139 -13.75 -26.72 6.11
CA MET A 139 -13.76 -27.87 7.04
C MET A 139 -12.46 -28.01 7.86
N MET A 140 -11.34 -27.46 7.37
CA MET A 140 -10.05 -27.56 8.07
C MET A 140 -10.02 -26.77 9.37
N GLY A 141 -10.86 -25.74 9.54
CA GLY A 141 -10.93 -24.95 10.78
C GLY A 141 -11.28 -25.76 12.04
N LYS A 142 -11.84 -26.97 11.90
CA LYS A 142 -12.09 -27.90 13.00
C LYS A 142 -10.91 -28.85 13.31
N ARG A 143 -9.87 -28.82 12.47
CA ARG A 143 -8.74 -29.76 12.58
C ARG A 143 -7.56 -29.06 13.24
N LYS A 144 -6.76 -29.87 13.97
CA LYS A 144 -5.45 -29.43 14.46
C LYS A 144 -4.40 -29.71 13.40
N GLY A 145 -3.42 -28.81 13.25
CA GLY A 145 -2.33 -29.01 12.32
C GLY A 145 -1.79 -27.69 11.77
N LEU A 146 -1.05 -27.80 10.69
CA LEU A 146 -0.45 -26.69 9.96
C LEU A 146 -1.10 -26.60 8.57
N ILE A 147 -1.46 -25.39 8.15
CA ILE A 147 -1.84 -25.05 6.78
C ILE A 147 -0.75 -24.14 6.22
N LEU A 148 -0.11 -24.57 5.14
CA LEU A 148 0.91 -23.79 4.46
C LEU A 148 0.35 -23.26 3.13
N VAL A 149 0.34 -21.93 2.97
CA VAL A 149 -0.02 -21.24 1.72
C VAL A 149 1.27 -20.71 1.09
N ALA A 150 1.63 -21.24 -0.06
CA ALA A 150 2.87 -20.92 -0.77
C ALA A 150 2.57 -20.38 -2.19
N GLY A 151 3.44 -19.51 -2.69
CA GLY A 151 3.32 -18.88 -4.00
C GLY A 151 4.29 -17.70 -4.14
N ARG A 152 4.31 -17.07 -5.31
CA ARG A 152 5.11 -15.86 -5.57
C ARG A 152 4.53 -14.65 -4.84
N THR A 153 5.31 -13.58 -4.76
CA THR A 153 4.80 -12.27 -4.32
C THR A 153 3.65 -11.84 -5.25
N GLY A 154 2.53 -11.39 -4.67
CA GLY A 154 1.34 -11.00 -5.43
C GLY A 154 0.35 -12.14 -5.74
N ASP A 155 0.67 -13.40 -5.48
CA ASP A 155 -0.23 -14.55 -5.75
C ASP A 155 -1.40 -14.66 -4.75
N GLY A 156 -1.57 -13.71 -3.83
CA GLY A 156 -2.68 -13.69 -2.88
C GLY A 156 -2.50 -14.56 -1.63
N LYS A 157 -1.27 -14.91 -1.25
CA LYS A 157 -0.99 -15.72 -0.03
C LYS A 157 -1.60 -15.13 1.23
N THR A 158 -1.25 -13.87 1.53
CA THR A 158 -1.76 -13.14 2.70
C THR A 158 -3.28 -13.01 2.64
N THR A 159 -3.81 -12.66 1.46
CA THR A 159 -5.27 -12.59 1.24
C THR A 159 -5.94 -13.91 1.57
N THR A 160 -5.39 -15.04 1.10
CA THR A 160 -5.94 -16.37 1.35
C THR A 160 -5.88 -16.73 2.84
N CYS A 161 -4.75 -16.49 3.50
CA CYS A 161 -4.60 -16.76 4.95
C CYS A 161 -5.57 -15.92 5.78
N SER A 162 -5.68 -14.62 5.50
CA SER A 162 -6.58 -13.70 6.20
C SER A 162 -8.03 -14.07 5.99
N SER A 163 -8.43 -14.43 4.75
CA SER A 163 -9.79 -14.89 4.43
C SER A 163 -10.13 -16.18 5.16
N LEU A 164 -9.20 -17.13 5.25
CA LEU A 164 -9.39 -18.39 5.99
C LEU A 164 -9.56 -18.13 7.48
N LEU A 165 -8.68 -17.32 8.07
CA LEU A 165 -8.76 -17.00 9.50
C LEU A 165 -10.05 -16.27 9.82
N GLN A 166 -10.44 -15.28 9.01
CA GLN A 166 -11.72 -14.58 9.15
C GLN A 166 -12.91 -15.55 9.10
N GLU A 167 -12.92 -16.48 8.13
CA GLU A 167 -13.96 -17.51 8.00
C GLU A 167 -14.01 -18.40 9.25
N TYR A 168 -12.85 -18.86 9.74
CA TYR A 168 -12.81 -19.70 10.95
C TYR A 168 -13.32 -18.99 12.19
N LEU A 169 -12.95 -17.72 12.38
CA LEU A 169 -13.42 -16.91 13.50
C LEU A 169 -14.93 -16.64 13.42
N ASN A 170 -15.46 -16.45 12.20
CA ASN A 170 -16.88 -16.24 11.98
C ASN A 170 -17.72 -17.52 12.14
N VAL A 171 -17.19 -18.67 11.74
CA VAL A 171 -17.93 -19.94 11.78
C VAL A 171 -17.77 -20.66 13.11
N TYR A 172 -16.56 -20.68 13.65
CA TYR A 172 -16.22 -21.48 14.84
C TYR A 172 -15.97 -20.65 16.09
N GLY A 173 -15.79 -19.34 15.95
CA GLY A 173 -15.40 -18.48 17.06
C GLY A 173 -13.96 -18.72 17.51
N GLY A 174 -13.69 -18.40 18.77
CA GLY A 174 -12.38 -18.63 19.39
C GLY A 174 -11.43 -17.44 19.23
N LEU A 175 -10.15 -17.69 19.53
CA LEU A 175 -9.09 -16.69 19.46
C LEU A 175 -8.17 -16.97 18.29
N GLY A 176 -8.07 -16.01 17.35
CA GLY A 176 -7.05 -15.93 16.32
C GLY A 176 -5.95 -14.95 16.71
N VAL A 177 -4.72 -15.28 16.35
CA VAL A 177 -3.58 -14.36 16.47
C VAL A 177 -2.87 -14.31 15.14
N THR A 178 -2.66 -13.09 14.61
CA THR A 178 -1.79 -12.88 13.46
C THR A 178 -0.49 -12.24 13.92
N VAL A 179 0.62 -12.63 13.27
CA VAL A 179 1.95 -12.05 13.48
C VAL A 179 2.47 -11.69 12.11
N GLU A 180 2.58 -10.40 11.83
CA GLU A 180 2.80 -9.88 10.48
C GLU A 180 3.81 -8.73 10.50
N ASP A 181 4.58 -8.60 9.40
CA ASP A 181 5.57 -7.53 9.22
C ASP A 181 5.46 -6.89 7.82
N PRO A 182 4.80 -5.74 7.72
CA PRO A 182 3.69 -5.29 8.57
C PRO A 182 2.37 -5.97 8.16
N PRO A 183 1.30 -5.84 8.97
CA PRO A 183 -0.03 -6.31 8.61
C PRO A 183 -0.52 -5.73 7.29
N GLU A 184 -1.20 -6.55 6.47
CA GLU A 184 -1.75 -6.13 5.17
C GLU A 184 -3.26 -5.85 5.22
N PHE A 185 -3.95 -6.44 6.19
CA PHE A 185 -5.40 -6.29 6.37
C PHE A 185 -5.74 -5.90 7.81
N PRO A 186 -6.83 -5.16 8.04
CA PRO A 186 -7.33 -4.87 9.38
C PRO A 186 -8.03 -6.11 9.96
N MET A 187 -7.25 -7.00 10.59
CA MET A 187 -7.77 -8.25 11.19
C MET A 187 -8.14 -8.08 12.66
N GLN A 188 -7.63 -7.05 13.33
CA GLN A 188 -7.91 -6.79 14.75
C GLN A 188 -9.40 -6.58 14.99
N GLY A 189 -10.02 -7.34 15.88
CA GLY A 189 -11.42 -7.11 16.20
C GLY A 189 -12.18 -8.34 16.67
N GLU A 190 -13.50 -8.17 16.77
CA GLU A 190 -14.45 -9.21 17.14
C GLU A 190 -15.16 -9.77 15.91
N TYR A 191 -15.38 -11.08 15.95
CA TYR A 191 -16.05 -11.86 14.92
C TYR A 191 -17.21 -12.64 15.55
N GLN A 192 -18.14 -13.09 14.72
CA GLN A 192 -19.29 -13.89 15.16
C GLN A 192 -20.00 -13.29 16.40
N LYS A 193 -20.27 -11.97 16.38
CA LYS A 193 -20.94 -11.24 17.49
C LYS A 193 -20.25 -11.49 18.85
N GLY A 194 -18.92 -11.48 18.86
CA GLY A 194 -18.10 -11.62 20.07
C GLY A 194 -17.70 -13.06 20.44
N ALA A 195 -18.16 -14.09 19.70
CA ALA A 195 -17.71 -15.46 19.91
C ALA A 195 -16.31 -15.74 19.32
N GLY A 196 -15.87 -14.94 18.34
CA GLY A 196 -14.53 -14.95 17.76
C GLY A 196 -13.80 -13.64 18.04
N LYS A 197 -12.48 -13.70 18.24
CA LYS A 197 -11.62 -12.51 18.38
C LYS A 197 -10.31 -12.73 17.66
N CYS A 198 -9.84 -11.69 16.95
CA CYS A 198 -8.51 -11.66 16.39
C CYS A 198 -7.64 -10.63 17.13
N LEU A 199 -6.45 -11.06 17.53
CA LEU A 199 -5.37 -10.18 17.98
C LEU A 199 -4.34 -10.09 16.87
N GLN A 200 -4.09 -8.89 16.38
CA GLN A 200 -3.14 -8.64 15.31
C GLN A 200 -1.86 -8.05 15.90
N ILE A 201 -0.77 -8.79 15.76
CA ILE A 201 0.54 -8.43 16.28
C ILE A 201 1.42 -8.03 15.10
N ARG A 202 2.01 -6.85 15.20
CA ARG A 202 3.08 -6.42 14.32
C ARG A 202 4.41 -6.89 14.90
N VAL A 203 5.25 -7.49 14.06
CA VAL A 203 6.66 -7.71 14.41
C VAL A 203 7.36 -6.35 14.42
N ALA A 204 8.03 -6.00 15.51
CA ALA A 204 8.85 -4.80 15.57
C ALA A 204 10.24 -5.13 15.00
N ASP A 205 10.82 -4.17 14.26
CA ASP A 205 12.20 -4.31 13.79
C ASP A 205 13.14 -4.42 15.00
N GLY A 206 13.80 -5.57 15.14
CA GLY A 206 14.87 -5.76 16.15
C GLY A 206 14.58 -6.72 17.30
N ASP A 207 13.48 -7.50 17.26
CA ASP A 207 13.23 -8.61 18.19
C ASP A 207 13.57 -9.99 17.59
#